data_cb8efa2377ff73910afdc7a318af7948
#
_entry.id   cb8efa2377ff73910afdc7a318af7948
#
_cell.length_a   1.000
_cell.length_b   1.000
_cell.length_c   1.000
_cell.angle_alpha   90.00
_cell.angle_beta   90.00
_cell.angle_gamma   90.00
#
_symmetry.space_group_name_H-M   'P 1'
#
loop_
_entity.id
_entity.type
_entity.pdbx_description
1 polymer ?
#
loop_
_entity_poly.entity_id
_entity_poly.type
_entity_poly.pdbx_seq_one_letter_code
_entity_poly.pdbx_strand_id
1 'polypeptide(L)' 'MDKIKLIWDFRGPDGKNIAIHHEKHLIELFEIENKKLFKSGTESLNESHHLASVIILKRDLNKIKLILNHTEEK' A
#
# COMPACT_ATOMS: atom_id res chain seq x y z
N MET A 1 10.01 -11.93 14.47
CA MET A 1 9.24 -10.69 14.31
C MET A 1 8.10 -10.91 13.36
N ASP A 2 6.94 -10.44 13.75
CA ASP A 2 5.75 -10.66 12.95
C ASP A 2 5.69 -9.66 11.80
N LYS A 3 5.33 -10.16 10.66
CA LYS A 3 5.11 -9.36 9.47
C LYS A 3 3.64 -9.46 9.08
N ILE A 4 3.15 -8.42 8.41
CA ILE A 4 1.79 -8.41 7.96
C ILE A 4 1.75 -7.86 6.54
N LYS A 5 0.84 -8.41 5.74
CA LYS A 5 0.64 -7.95 4.38
C LYS A 5 -0.60 -7.07 4.32
N LEU A 6 -0.42 -5.87 3.82
CA LEU A 6 -1.53 -4.93 3.62
C LEU A 6 -1.89 -4.92 2.14
N ILE A 7 -3.19 -4.97 1.86
CA ILE A 7 -3.67 -5.04 0.49
C ILE A 7 -4.71 -3.96 0.28
N TRP A 8 -4.60 -3.26 -0.85
CA TRP A 8 -5.59 -2.26 -1.25
C TRP A 8 -6.18 -2.68 -2.59
N ASP A 9 -7.50 -2.56 -2.71
CA ASP A 9 -8.23 -2.87 -3.93
C ASP A 9 -8.48 -1.60 -4.72
N PHE A 10 -8.26 -1.69 -6.03
CA PHE A 10 -8.57 -0.60 -6.94
C PHE A 10 -9.38 -1.15 -8.09
N ARG A 11 -10.56 -0.61 -8.32
CA ARG A 11 -11.46 -1.09 -9.33
C ARG A 11 -11.73 0.01 -10.35
N GLY A 12 -12.11 -0.41 -11.55
CA GLY A 12 -12.42 0.51 -12.62
C GLY A 12 -11.33 0.56 -13.67
N PRO A 13 -11.56 1.31 -14.75
CA PRO A 13 -10.62 1.33 -15.88
C PRO A 13 -9.25 1.89 -15.54
N ASP A 14 -9.16 2.79 -14.56
CA ASP A 14 -7.89 3.38 -14.16
C ASP A 14 -7.25 2.66 -12.98
N GLY A 15 -7.83 1.56 -12.54
CA GLY A 15 -7.37 0.88 -11.33
C GLY A 15 -5.90 0.50 -11.37
N LYS A 16 -5.40 0.08 -12.54
CA LYS A 16 -4.02 -0.33 -12.67
C LYS A 16 -3.06 0.83 -12.39
N ASN A 17 -3.33 1.97 -12.99
CA ASN A 17 -2.47 3.14 -12.80
C ASN A 17 -2.54 3.64 -11.36
N ILE A 18 -3.72 3.61 -10.78
CA ILE A 18 -3.91 4.04 -9.40
C ILE A 18 -3.15 3.11 -8.45
N ALA A 19 -3.20 1.80 -8.70
CA ALA A 19 -2.49 0.84 -7.88
C ALA A 19 -0.97 1.07 -7.94
N ILE A 20 -0.45 1.30 -9.13
CA ILE A 20 0.97 1.57 -9.30
C ILE A 20 1.38 2.84 -8.57
N HIS A 21 0.58 3.89 -8.68
CA HIS A 21 0.83 5.14 -7.98
C HIS A 21 0.79 4.95 -6.48
N HIS A 22 -0.17 4.17 -6.01
CA HIS A 22 -0.32 3.92 -4.58
C HIS A 22 0.92 3.19 -4.04
N GLU A 23 1.39 2.19 -4.77
CA GLU A 23 2.58 1.45 -4.36
C GLU A 23 3.78 2.38 -4.27
N LYS A 24 3.94 3.25 -5.27
CA LYS A 24 5.05 4.18 -5.28
C LYS A 24 5.00 5.13 -4.09
N HIS A 25 3.83 5.64 -3.78
CA HIS A 25 3.64 6.53 -2.64
C HIS A 25 3.95 5.82 -1.32
N LEU A 26 3.56 4.55 -1.22
CA LEU A 26 3.85 3.78 -0.02
C LEU A 26 5.34 3.59 0.17
N ILE A 27 6.06 3.31 -0.91
CA ILE A 27 7.51 3.17 -0.83
C ILE A 27 8.15 4.46 -0.34
N GLU A 28 7.72 5.59 -0.90
CA GLU A 28 8.24 6.90 -0.50
C GLU A 28 7.90 7.20 0.95
N LEU A 29 6.67 6.87 1.36
CA LEU A 29 6.23 7.12 2.73
C LEU A 29 7.10 6.35 3.72
N PHE A 30 7.36 5.08 3.43
CA PHE A 30 8.17 4.26 4.33
C PHE A 30 9.61 4.77 4.40
N GLU A 31 10.13 5.32 3.31
CA GLU A 31 11.45 5.93 3.34
C GLU A 31 11.47 7.19 4.20
N ILE A 32 10.46 8.03 4.03
CA ILE A 32 10.38 9.28 4.80
C ILE A 32 10.21 8.98 6.29
N GLU A 33 9.38 7.99 6.62
CA GLU A 33 9.13 7.63 8.01
C GLU A 33 10.21 6.74 8.60
N ASN A 34 11.19 6.37 7.78
CA ASN A 34 12.28 5.48 8.21
C ASN A 34 11.74 4.16 8.76
N LYS A 35 10.73 3.61 8.09
CA LYS A 35 10.11 2.35 8.46
C LYS A 35 10.54 1.25 7.50
N LYS A 36 10.52 0.01 7.96
CA LYS A 36 10.96 -1.11 7.15
C LYS A 36 9.85 -1.59 6.24
N LEU A 37 10.15 -1.69 4.96
CA LEU A 37 9.26 -2.24 3.94
C LEU A 37 9.95 -3.48 3.36
N PHE A 38 9.38 -4.66 3.60
CA PHE A 38 10.02 -5.91 3.17
C PHE A 38 9.73 -6.23 1.72
N LYS A 39 8.52 -5.92 1.27
CA LYS A 39 8.14 -6.22 -0.09
C LYS A 39 6.97 -5.34 -0.49
N SER A 40 6.92 -4.98 -1.76
CA SER A 40 5.79 -4.23 -2.30
C SER A 40 5.51 -4.73 -3.70
N GLY A 41 4.28 -4.48 -4.18
CA GLY A 41 3.95 -4.89 -5.52
C GLY A 41 2.53 -4.54 -5.89
N THR A 42 2.22 -4.78 -7.14
CA THR A 42 0.85 -4.65 -7.65
C THR A 42 0.49 -5.93 -8.38
N GLU A 43 -0.81 -6.18 -8.46
CA GLU A 43 -1.30 -7.39 -9.10
C GLU A 43 -2.62 -7.07 -9.80
N SER A 44 -2.81 -7.64 -10.98
CA SER A 44 -4.05 -7.47 -11.73
C SER A 44 -4.83 -8.78 -11.71
N LEU A 45 -6.03 -8.75 -11.17
CA LEU A 45 -6.91 -9.91 -11.15
C LEU A 45 -7.71 -10.01 -12.45
N ASN A 46 -8.08 -8.86 -12.98
CA ASN A 46 -8.70 -8.76 -14.32
C ASN A 46 -8.56 -7.31 -14.76
N GLU A 47 -9.22 -6.97 -15.87
CA GLU A 47 -9.05 -5.64 -16.46
C GLU A 47 -9.54 -4.50 -15.58
N SER A 48 -10.44 -4.78 -14.66
CA SER A 48 -11.03 -3.73 -13.83
C SER A 48 -10.80 -3.95 -12.34
N HIS A 49 -9.92 -4.88 -11.96
CA HIS A 49 -9.66 -5.14 -10.56
C HIS A 49 -8.17 -5.33 -10.34
N HIS A 50 -7.56 -4.41 -9.65
CA HIS A 50 -6.12 -4.40 -9.39
C HIS A 50 -5.87 -4.23 -7.90
N LEU A 51 -4.73 -4.75 -7.47
CA LEU A 51 -4.34 -4.70 -6.06
C LEU A 51 -2.97 -4.05 -5.93
N ALA A 52 -2.78 -3.34 -4.83
CA ALA A 52 -1.45 -2.94 -4.39
C ALA A 52 -1.22 -3.57 -3.03
N SER A 53 0.00 -4.00 -2.76
CA SER A 53 0.27 -4.65 -1.49
C SER A 53 1.67 -4.31 -0.99
N VAL A 54 1.83 -4.37 0.33
CA VAL A 54 3.13 -4.22 0.98
C VAL A 54 3.21 -5.20 2.15
N ILE A 55 4.43 -5.62 2.47
CA ILE A 55 4.68 -6.44 3.65
C ILE A 55 5.54 -5.62 4.59
N ILE A 56 5.03 -5.43 5.80
CA ILE A 56 5.65 -4.57 6.81
C ILE A 56 5.70 -5.30 8.15
N LEU A 57 6.38 -4.68 9.12
CA LEU A 57 6.34 -5.18 10.49
C LEU A 57 4.98 -4.92 11.09
N LYS A 58 4.43 -5.91 11.76
CA LYS A 58 3.13 -5.77 12.38
C LYS A 58 3.10 -4.62 13.40
N ARG A 59 4.21 -4.41 14.10
CA ARG A 59 4.28 -3.35 15.11
C ARG A 59 4.14 -1.95 14.50
N ASP A 60 4.42 -1.81 13.20
CA ASP A 60 4.32 -0.52 12.53
C ASP A 60 2.92 -0.27 11.97
N LEU A 61 2.04 -1.26 12.06
CA LEU A 61 0.73 -1.18 11.43
C LEU A 61 -0.10 0.01 11.91
N ASN A 62 -0.18 0.21 13.22
CA ASN A 62 -1.02 1.28 13.76
C ASN A 62 -0.55 2.65 13.29
N LYS A 63 0.77 2.87 13.30
CA LYS A 63 1.30 4.15 12.89
C LYS A 63 1.06 4.39 11.40
N ILE A 64 1.24 3.36 10.59
CA ILE A 64 1.02 3.46 9.16
C ILE A 64 -0.45 3.70 8.87
N LYS A 65 -1.34 3.02 9.60
CA LYS A 65 -2.78 3.22 9.42
C LYS A 65 -3.19 4.66 9.74
N LEU A 66 -2.61 5.25 10.78
CA LEU A 66 -2.92 6.63 11.11
C LEU A 66 -2.51 7.57 9.99
N ILE A 67 -1.31 7.36 9.44
CA ILE A 67 -0.83 8.20 8.36
C ILE A 67 -1.69 8.04 7.12
N LEU A 68 -2.02 6.81 6.76
CA LEU A 68 -2.81 6.54 5.57
C LEU A 68 -4.24 7.02 5.71
N ASN A 69 -4.84 6.84 6.88
CA ASN A 69 -6.20 7.33 7.12
C ASN A 69 -6.25 8.83 6.97
N HIS A 70 -5.25 9.51 7.49
CA HIS A 70 -5.16 10.95 7.36
C HIS A 70 -5.07 11.36 5.89
N THR A 71 -4.31 10.59 5.12
CA THR A 71 -4.14 10.84 3.70
C THR A 71 -5.41 10.56 2.91
N GLU A 72 -6.11 9.50 3.27
CA GLU A 72 -7.29 9.06 2.54
C GLU A 72 -8.53 9.86 2.87
N GLU A 73 -8.47 10.55 3.95
CA GLU A 73 -9.61 11.34 4.38
C GLU A 73 -9.73 12.57 3.53
N LYS A 74 -10.72 12.56 2.67
CA LYS A 74 -10.87 13.62 1.69
C LYS A 74 -12.16 14.32 1.82
#